data_a24d68a4b1d5a3ba1ac483873cbe9af1
#
_entry.id   a24d68a4b1d5a3ba1ac483873cbe9af1
#
_cell.length_a   1.000
_cell.length_b   1.000
_cell.length_c   1.000
_cell.angle_alpha   90.00
_cell.angle_beta   90.00
_cell.angle_gamma   90.00
#
_symmetry.space_group_name_H-M   'P 1'
#
loop_
_entity.id
_entity.type
_entity.pdbx_description
1 polymer ?
#
loop_
_entity_poly.entity_id
_entity_poly.type
_entity_poly.pdbx_seq_one_letter_code
_entity_poly.pdbx_strand_id
1 'polypeptide(L)'
;MEFKPELLANLKDKDYSKTGLMVLEGRIVIEKALECGIEILGLLRSIESDNQWLKAHLGKFPVVTMDHTALCALAGFKFHHGALALAQRPALKSASELQPEPGQLVHGQSEPGQPAHGQPNAAPSWLCLWNVTDPSNVGALIRSAVGLGATGVLLGEGCADPYYRKALRASMGNAFSLPLYVCDAAALQALAARGFELVAATLSARAQPLPLAAVKSEALNSETPPRPLILILGNEGFGLPAEITAICSREVYIPMSTGVDSLNVVVAGSICMYALIRR
;
A
#
# COMPACT_ATOMS: atom_id res chain seq x y z
N MET A 1 -25.11 -9.67 9.15
CA MET A 1 -25.47 -8.38 9.83
C MET A 1 -26.37 -7.61 8.87
N GLU A 2 -27.54 -7.15 9.32
CA GLU A 2 -28.38 -6.29 8.50
C GLU A 2 -27.73 -4.89 8.44
N PHE A 3 -27.53 -4.35 7.24
CA PHE A 3 -26.94 -3.02 7.06
C PHE A 3 -27.96 -1.93 7.45
N LYS A 4 -27.55 -1.05 8.34
CA LYS A 4 -28.29 0.15 8.73
C LYS A 4 -27.39 1.39 8.54
N PRO A 5 -27.94 2.53 8.06
CA PRO A 5 -27.15 3.76 7.86
C PRO A 5 -26.36 4.21 9.10
N GLU A 6 -26.92 4.01 10.28
CA GLU A 6 -26.33 4.38 11.57
C GLU A 6 -24.99 3.67 11.83
N LEU A 7 -24.72 2.55 11.16
CA LEU A 7 -23.42 1.87 11.19
C LEU A 7 -22.29 2.75 10.60
N LEU A 8 -22.65 3.77 9.83
CA LEU A 8 -21.72 4.75 9.28
C LEU A 8 -21.81 6.12 9.96
N ALA A 9 -22.37 6.18 11.20
CA ALA A 9 -22.47 7.41 11.97
C ALA A 9 -21.13 7.73 12.67
N ASN A 10 -20.78 9.04 12.71
CA ASN A 10 -19.64 9.57 13.47
C ASN A 10 -18.34 8.77 13.24
N LEU A 11 -17.97 8.58 11.98
CA LEU A 11 -16.92 7.68 11.53
C LEU A 11 -15.56 7.90 12.18
N LYS A 12 -15.06 6.87 12.88
CA LYS A 12 -13.70 6.78 13.40
C LYS A 12 -13.08 5.48 12.93
N ASP A 13 -12.10 5.55 12.05
CA ASP A 13 -11.48 4.35 11.43
C ASP A 13 -10.99 3.33 12.46
N LYS A 14 -10.44 3.78 13.61
CA LYS A 14 -9.96 2.90 14.70
C LYS A 14 -11.05 2.02 15.31
N ASP A 15 -12.30 2.48 15.33
CA ASP A 15 -13.39 1.70 15.90
C ASP A 15 -13.81 0.59 14.95
N TYR A 16 -13.83 0.85 13.66
CA TYR A 16 -14.14 -0.16 12.63
C TYR A 16 -13.07 -1.24 12.53
N SER A 17 -11.79 -0.87 12.58
CA SER A 17 -10.69 -1.83 12.47
C SER A 17 -10.74 -2.92 13.55
N LYS A 18 -11.23 -2.59 14.76
CA LYS A 18 -11.41 -3.54 15.87
C LYS A 18 -12.53 -4.56 15.63
N THR A 19 -13.49 -4.24 14.79
CA THR A 19 -14.63 -5.11 14.47
C THR A 19 -14.42 -5.95 13.21
N GLY A 20 -13.25 -5.86 12.58
CA GLY A 20 -12.98 -6.49 11.29
C GLY A 20 -13.66 -5.80 10.11
N LEU A 21 -14.11 -4.55 10.30
CA LEU A 21 -14.77 -3.74 9.29
C LEU A 21 -13.88 -2.57 8.85
N MET A 22 -14.24 -1.97 7.73
CA MET A 22 -13.64 -0.74 7.23
C MET A 22 -14.67 0.11 6.50
N VAL A 23 -14.38 1.40 6.37
CA VAL A 23 -15.21 2.33 5.63
C VAL A 23 -14.51 2.76 4.35
N LEU A 24 -15.17 2.58 3.23
CA LEU A 24 -14.71 3.02 1.92
C LEU A 24 -15.35 4.36 1.59
N GLU A 25 -14.55 5.34 1.19
CA GLU A 25 -15.00 6.68 0.87
C GLU A 25 -14.71 7.01 -0.60
N GLY A 26 -15.77 7.30 -1.34
CA GLY A 26 -15.72 7.72 -2.73
C GLY A 26 -15.72 6.58 -3.75
N ARG A 27 -16.20 6.94 -4.96
CA ARG A 27 -16.41 6.02 -6.07
C ARG A 27 -15.19 5.15 -6.36
N ILE A 28 -14.02 5.77 -6.58
CA ILE A 28 -12.80 5.07 -7.04
C ILE A 28 -12.38 3.97 -6.06
N VAL A 29 -12.43 4.26 -4.74
CA VAL A 29 -12.06 3.30 -3.70
C VAL A 29 -13.06 2.14 -3.65
N ILE A 30 -14.37 2.45 -3.80
CA ILE A 30 -15.43 1.44 -3.76
C ILE A 30 -15.37 0.55 -5.00
N GLU A 31 -15.21 1.12 -6.20
CA GLU A 31 -15.05 0.36 -7.45
C GLU A 31 -13.84 -0.57 -7.35
N LYS A 32 -12.69 -0.05 -6.87
CA LYS A 32 -11.48 -0.86 -6.71
C LYS A 32 -11.65 -2.00 -5.71
N ALA A 33 -12.35 -1.76 -4.61
CA ALA A 33 -12.70 -2.80 -3.65
C ALA A 33 -13.54 -3.91 -4.28
N LEU A 34 -14.57 -3.54 -5.07
CA LEU A 34 -15.43 -4.48 -5.79
C LEU A 34 -14.65 -5.29 -6.84
N GLU A 35 -13.76 -4.64 -7.61
CA GLU A 35 -12.87 -5.32 -8.56
C GLU A 35 -11.96 -6.34 -7.89
N CYS A 36 -11.50 -6.06 -6.67
CA CYS A 36 -10.65 -6.94 -5.88
C CYS A 36 -11.44 -7.97 -5.05
N GLY A 37 -12.76 -8.08 -5.21
CA GLY A 37 -13.59 -9.05 -4.53
C GLY A 37 -13.84 -8.77 -3.05
N ILE A 38 -13.69 -7.52 -2.61
CA ILE A 38 -13.98 -7.10 -1.23
C ILE A 38 -15.49 -7.12 -1.01
N GLU A 39 -15.93 -7.79 0.06
CA GLU A 39 -17.33 -7.88 0.44
C GLU A 39 -17.84 -6.52 0.96
N ILE A 40 -18.79 -5.93 0.22
CA ILE A 40 -19.51 -4.72 0.61
C ILE A 40 -20.76 -5.13 1.40
N LEU A 41 -20.87 -4.67 2.63
CA LEU A 41 -22.00 -4.96 3.52
C LEU A 41 -23.16 -4.01 3.30
N GLY A 42 -22.89 -2.81 2.81
CA GLY A 42 -23.88 -1.81 2.46
C GLY A 42 -23.26 -0.49 2.05
N LEU A 43 -24.06 0.35 1.37
CA LEU A 43 -23.60 1.59 0.78
C LEU A 43 -24.61 2.70 1.01
N LEU A 44 -24.08 3.87 1.43
CA LEU A 44 -24.80 5.14 1.44
C LEU A 44 -24.36 5.96 0.23
N ARG A 45 -25.32 6.53 -0.49
CA ARG A 45 -25.04 7.45 -1.59
C ARG A 45 -25.81 8.75 -1.48
N SER A 46 -25.22 9.80 -2.01
CA SER A 46 -25.94 11.06 -2.21
C SER A 46 -26.81 10.96 -3.46
N ILE A 47 -28.02 11.53 -3.39
CA ILE A 47 -28.92 11.66 -4.53
C ILE A 47 -28.36 12.60 -5.60
N GLU A 48 -27.55 13.58 -5.21
CA GLU A 48 -26.95 14.58 -6.09
C GLU A 48 -25.73 14.06 -6.87
N SER A 49 -25.19 12.92 -6.49
CA SER A 49 -23.99 12.38 -7.13
C SER A 49 -24.32 11.54 -8.38
N ASP A 50 -23.45 11.57 -9.38
CA ASP A 50 -23.53 10.63 -10.50
C ASP A 50 -23.28 9.20 -9.96
N ASN A 51 -24.31 8.38 -10.06
CA ASN A 51 -24.32 7.03 -9.53
C ASN A 51 -24.47 5.97 -10.65
N GLN A 52 -24.19 6.32 -11.90
CA GLN A 52 -24.33 5.37 -13.03
C GLN A 52 -23.44 4.14 -12.86
N TRP A 53 -22.26 4.31 -12.27
CA TRP A 53 -21.34 3.23 -11.95
C TRP A 53 -21.94 2.15 -11.04
N LEU A 54 -22.88 2.51 -10.15
CA LEU A 54 -23.56 1.55 -9.28
C LEU A 54 -24.53 0.63 -10.00
N LYS A 55 -24.96 0.95 -11.23
CA LYS A 55 -25.96 0.15 -11.95
C LYS A 55 -25.53 -1.31 -12.11
N ALA A 56 -24.24 -1.56 -12.36
CA ALA A 56 -23.68 -2.91 -12.50
C ALA A 56 -23.62 -3.71 -11.18
N HIS A 57 -23.87 -3.04 -10.05
CA HIS A 57 -23.76 -3.61 -8.71
C HIS A 57 -25.07 -3.60 -7.93
N LEU A 58 -26.18 -3.12 -8.55
CA LEU A 58 -27.50 -3.12 -7.93
C LEU A 58 -27.93 -4.56 -7.58
N GLY A 59 -28.46 -4.73 -6.38
CA GLY A 59 -28.91 -6.04 -5.88
C GLY A 59 -27.81 -6.92 -5.27
N LYS A 60 -26.52 -6.54 -5.37
CA LYS A 60 -25.42 -7.28 -4.72
C LYS A 60 -25.28 -6.98 -3.24
N PHE A 61 -25.68 -5.79 -2.81
CA PHE A 61 -25.65 -5.32 -1.42
C PHE A 61 -26.70 -4.22 -1.22
N PRO A 62 -27.12 -3.93 0.04
CA PRO A 62 -28.05 -2.85 0.36
C PRO A 62 -27.49 -1.48 -0.03
N VAL A 63 -28.33 -0.66 -0.68
CA VAL A 63 -28.00 0.71 -1.06
C VAL A 63 -29.07 1.66 -0.47
N VAL A 64 -28.64 2.61 0.36
CA VAL A 64 -29.51 3.66 0.91
C VAL A 64 -29.13 4.97 0.25
N THR A 65 -30.16 5.72 -0.21
CA THR A 65 -29.99 7.03 -0.86
C THR A 65 -30.51 8.11 0.07
N MET A 66 -29.75 9.17 0.26
CA MET A 66 -30.13 10.35 1.04
C MET A 66 -29.57 11.61 0.40
N ASP A 67 -30.04 12.79 0.85
CA ASP A 67 -29.43 14.05 0.42
C ASP A 67 -28.01 14.18 0.99
N HIS A 68 -27.17 14.98 0.32
CA HIS A 68 -25.76 15.11 0.68
C HIS A 68 -25.55 15.71 2.09
N THR A 69 -26.43 16.61 2.49
CA THR A 69 -26.34 17.24 3.81
C THR A 69 -26.61 16.24 4.92
N ALA A 70 -27.65 15.42 4.78
CA ALA A 70 -27.97 14.35 5.72
C ALA A 70 -26.85 13.30 5.79
N LEU A 71 -26.27 12.98 4.67
CA LEU A 71 -25.15 12.03 4.58
C LEU A 71 -23.90 12.56 5.32
N CYS A 72 -23.54 13.83 5.13
CA CYS A 72 -22.45 14.48 5.86
C CYS A 72 -22.74 14.59 7.36
N ALA A 73 -23.98 14.91 7.75
CA ALA A 73 -24.39 14.98 9.14
C ALA A 73 -24.29 13.61 9.83
N LEU A 74 -24.72 12.53 9.16
CA LEU A 74 -24.60 11.17 9.64
C LEU A 74 -23.12 10.75 9.81
N ALA A 75 -22.31 11.00 8.81
CA ALA A 75 -20.88 10.65 8.81
C ALA A 75 -20.07 11.43 9.84
N GLY A 76 -20.55 12.60 10.26
CA GLY A 76 -19.88 13.49 11.22
C GLY A 76 -18.77 14.35 10.62
N PHE A 77 -18.66 14.43 9.29
CA PHE A 77 -17.70 15.29 8.56
C PHE A 77 -18.19 15.62 7.15
N LYS A 78 -17.65 16.71 6.58
CA LYS A 78 -17.91 17.07 5.19
C LYS A 78 -17.02 16.27 4.27
N PHE A 79 -17.59 15.60 3.27
CA PHE A 79 -16.86 14.91 2.23
C PHE A 79 -17.46 15.21 0.84
N HIS A 80 -16.64 15.08 -0.20
CA HIS A 80 -17.02 15.53 -1.55
C HIS A 80 -17.36 14.38 -2.51
N HIS A 81 -17.24 13.13 -2.07
CA HIS A 81 -17.25 11.98 -2.98
C HIS A 81 -18.58 11.23 -3.08
N GLY A 82 -19.65 11.75 -2.50
CA GLY A 82 -21.04 11.33 -2.71
C GLY A 82 -21.42 9.87 -2.36
N ALA A 83 -20.48 9.03 -1.92
CA ALA A 83 -20.75 7.66 -1.53
C ALA A 83 -19.82 7.19 -0.40
N LEU A 84 -20.39 6.44 0.54
CA LEU A 84 -19.70 5.72 1.63
C LEU A 84 -20.15 4.26 1.62
N ALA A 85 -19.23 3.31 1.76
CA ALA A 85 -19.59 1.90 1.94
C ALA A 85 -18.98 1.34 3.21
N LEU A 86 -19.73 0.47 3.87
CA LEU A 86 -19.22 -0.41 4.91
C LEU A 86 -18.81 -1.72 4.26
N ALA A 87 -17.60 -2.17 4.53
CA ALA A 87 -17.03 -3.36 3.91
C ALA A 87 -16.31 -4.24 4.93
N GLN A 88 -16.19 -5.51 4.59
CA GLN A 88 -15.35 -6.45 5.34
C GLN A 88 -13.88 -6.08 5.14
N ARG A 89 -13.15 -5.96 6.25
CA ARG A 89 -11.72 -5.65 6.22
C ARG A 89 -10.91 -6.92 5.92
N PRO A 90 -10.03 -6.92 4.91
CA PRO A 90 -9.10 -8.02 4.71
C PRO A 90 -8.15 -8.18 5.90
N ALA A 91 -7.83 -9.42 6.24
CA ALA A 91 -6.76 -9.70 7.19
C ALA A 91 -5.39 -9.37 6.59
N LEU A 92 -4.52 -8.76 7.40
CA LEU A 92 -3.11 -8.63 7.04
C LEU A 92 -2.43 -10.00 7.26
N LYS A 93 -1.59 -10.40 6.31
CA LYS A 93 -0.81 -11.64 6.42
C LYS A 93 0.38 -11.42 7.36
N SER A 94 0.96 -12.50 7.89
CA SER A 94 2.23 -12.41 8.59
C SER A 94 3.39 -12.41 7.59
N ALA A 95 4.42 -11.59 7.81
CA ALA A 95 5.64 -11.62 7.00
C ALA A 95 6.38 -12.96 7.06
N SER A 96 6.13 -13.78 8.10
CA SER A 96 6.64 -15.15 8.19
C SER A 96 6.09 -16.08 7.09
N GLU A 97 4.92 -15.76 6.54
CA GLU A 97 4.27 -16.52 5.44
C GLU A 97 4.84 -16.15 4.07
N LEU A 98 5.66 -15.10 3.98
CA LEU A 98 6.20 -14.62 2.72
C LEU A 98 7.16 -15.66 2.13
N GLN A 99 6.93 -16.04 0.88
CA GLN A 99 7.77 -16.98 0.14
C GLN A 99 8.68 -16.24 -0.84
N PRO A 100 9.92 -16.71 -1.06
CA PRO A 100 10.87 -16.08 -1.98
C PRO A 100 10.52 -16.31 -3.47
N GLU A 101 9.56 -17.19 -3.75
CA GLU A 101 9.12 -17.44 -5.11
C GLU A 101 8.28 -16.28 -5.67
N PRO A 102 8.34 -16.03 -6.99
CA PRO A 102 7.49 -15.04 -7.61
C PRO A 102 6.03 -15.42 -7.35
N GLY A 103 5.43 -14.75 -6.39
CA GLY A 103 4.00 -14.89 -6.12
C GLY A 103 3.24 -14.54 -7.39
N GLN A 104 2.22 -15.30 -7.73
CA GLN A 104 1.27 -14.88 -8.73
C GLN A 104 0.75 -13.51 -8.30
N LEU A 105 1.11 -12.47 -9.08
CA LEU A 105 0.49 -11.17 -8.94
C LEU A 105 -1.02 -11.41 -8.99
N VAL A 106 -1.73 -11.08 -7.92
CA VAL A 106 -3.20 -11.04 -7.95
C VAL A 106 -3.56 -9.79 -8.74
N HIS A 107 -3.27 -9.83 -10.04
CA HIS A 107 -3.74 -8.80 -10.95
C HIS A 107 -5.23 -9.05 -11.20
N GLY A 108 -6.02 -8.07 -10.87
CA GLY A 108 -7.23 -7.85 -11.62
C GLY A 108 -6.85 -7.89 -13.11
N GLN A 109 -7.58 -8.65 -13.90
CA GLN A 109 -7.33 -8.94 -15.31
C GLN A 109 -6.82 -7.67 -16.03
N SER A 110 -5.58 -7.73 -16.53
CA SER A 110 -5.06 -6.72 -17.44
C SER A 110 -6.02 -6.66 -18.64
N GLU A 111 -6.51 -5.48 -18.97
CA GLU A 111 -7.25 -5.28 -20.21
C GLU A 111 -6.41 -5.79 -21.39
N PRO A 112 -7.00 -6.48 -22.39
CA PRO A 112 -6.26 -6.94 -23.54
C PRO A 112 -5.64 -5.74 -24.27
N GLY A 113 -4.32 -5.60 -24.27
CA GLY A 113 -3.59 -4.53 -24.96
C GLY A 113 -2.66 -3.69 -24.10
N GLN A 114 -2.67 -3.80 -22.77
CA GLN A 114 -1.63 -3.21 -21.95
C GLN A 114 -0.45 -4.17 -21.81
N PRO A 115 0.81 -3.73 -22.06
CA PRO A 115 1.97 -4.58 -21.84
C PRO A 115 2.00 -4.98 -20.36
N ALA A 116 2.16 -6.26 -20.10
CA ALA A 116 2.41 -6.76 -18.74
C ALA A 116 3.64 -6.01 -18.19
N HIS A 117 3.44 -5.15 -17.21
CA HIS A 117 4.50 -4.39 -16.57
C HIS A 117 5.26 -5.31 -15.62
N GLY A 118 6.22 -6.06 -16.14
CA GLY A 118 7.14 -6.91 -15.41
C GLY A 118 7.97 -7.71 -16.40
N GLN A 119 9.29 -7.61 -16.31
CA GLN A 119 10.13 -8.51 -17.08
C GLN A 119 9.93 -9.92 -16.51
N PRO A 120 9.74 -10.94 -17.36
CA PRO A 120 9.43 -12.32 -16.93
C PRO A 120 10.51 -12.96 -16.02
N ASN A 121 11.69 -12.35 -15.91
CA ASN A 121 12.83 -12.84 -15.11
C ASN A 121 13.25 -11.89 -13.98
N ALA A 122 12.43 -10.88 -13.62
CA ALA A 122 12.77 -10.00 -12.50
C ALA A 122 12.56 -10.74 -11.17
N ALA A 123 13.51 -10.61 -10.23
CA ALA A 123 13.31 -11.13 -8.89
C ALA A 123 12.12 -10.43 -8.21
N PRO A 124 11.34 -11.16 -7.44
CA PRO A 124 10.24 -10.58 -6.68
C PRO A 124 10.79 -9.55 -5.69
N SER A 125 10.07 -8.44 -5.55
CA SER A 125 10.54 -7.31 -4.75
C SER A 125 9.41 -6.74 -3.91
N TRP A 126 9.69 -6.43 -2.65
CA TRP A 126 8.74 -5.90 -1.68
C TRP A 126 9.16 -4.54 -1.17
N LEU A 127 8.17 -3.76 -0.77
CA LEU A 127 8.37 -2.54 -0.01
C LEU A 127 8.09 -2.82 1.47
N CYS A 128 9.00 -2.46 2.36
CA CYS A 128 8.77 -2.47 3.81
C CYS A 128 8.72 -1.03 4.33
N LEU A 129 7.66 -0.70 5.04
CA LEU A 129 7.48 0.57 5.72
C LEU A 129 7.73 0.36 7.21
N TRP A 130 8.53 1.22 7.84
CA TRP A 130 8.82 1.15 9.27
C TRP A 130 8.51 2.47 9.95
N ASN A 131 7.55 2.45 10.89
CA ASN A 131 7.09 3.63 11.63
C ASN A 131 6.60 4.79 10.74
N VAL A 132 6.00 4.50 9.59
CA VAL A 132 5.35 5.51 8.74
C VAL A 132 3.95 5.78 9.31
N THR A 133 3.84 6.85 10.09
CA THR A 133 2.67 7.11 10.94
C THR A 133 1.53 7.86 10.25
N ASP A 134 1.79 8.57 9.15
CA ASP A 134 0.72 9.23 8.39
C ASP A 134 0.04 8.24 7.42
N PRO A 135 -1.28 7.99 7.59
CA PRO A 135 -2.03 7.13 6.67
C PRO A 135 -1.97 7.57 5.20
N SER A 136 -1.81 8.88 4.91
CA SER A 136 -1.66 9.34 3.53
C SER A 136 -0.34 8.86 2.92
N ASN A 137 0.75 8.90 3.68
CA ASN A 137 2.05 8.44 3.21
C ASN A 137 2.04 6.92 2.99
N VAL A 138 1.45 6.17 3.93
CA VAL A 138 1.26 4.71 3.77
C VAL A 138 0.46 4.42 2.49
N GLY A 139 -0.68 5.08 2.28
CA GLY A 139 -1.51 4.88 1.09
C GLY A 139 -0.80 5.26 -0.21
N ALA A 140 -0.10 6.40 -0.24
CA ALA A 140 0.63 6.86 -1.42
C ALA A 140 1.81 5.93 -1.77
N LEU A 141 2.52 5.39 -0.76
CA LEU A 141 3.59 4.41 -0.95
C LEU A 141 3.04 3.08 -1.48
N ILE A 142 1.91 2.60 -0.97
CA ILE A 142 1.23 1.42 -1.51
C ILE A 142 0.86 1.63 -2.99
N ARG A 143 0.31 2.81 -3.34
CA ARG A 143 0.01 3.15 -4.74
C ARG A 143 1.25 3.14 -5.62
N SER A 144 2.36 3.70 -5.16
CA SER A 144 3.63 3.68 -5.87
C SER A 144 4.17 2.26 -6.01
N ALA A 145 4.05 1.42 -4.97
CA ALA A 145 4.46 0.03 -4.99
C ALA A 145 3.70 -0.78 -6.06
N VAL A 146 2.37 -0.61 -6.15
CA VAL A 146 1.55 -1.21 -7.22
C VAL A 146 2.02 -0.72 -8.59
N GLY A 147 2.15 0.59 -8.78
CA GLY A 147 2.52 1.20 -10.06
C GLY A 147 3.94 0.85 -10.53
N LEU A 148 4.84 0.50 -9.61
CA LEU A 148 6.22 0.15 -9.90
C LEU A 148 6.48 -1.36 -9.87
N GLY A 149 5.43 -2.18 -9.69
CA GLY A 149 5.52 -3.63 -9.84
C GLY A 149 6.07 -4.36 -8.61
N ALA A 150 5.93 -3.80 -7.42
CA ALA A 150 6.25 -4.52 -6.19
C ALA A 150 5.33 -5.74 -6.01
N THR A 151 5.86 -6.82 -5.47
CA THR A 151 5.14 -8.07 -5.20
C THR A 151 4.20 -7.96 -3.99
N GLY A 152 4.50 -7.06 -3.06
CA GLY A 152 3.70 -6.81 -1.87
C GLY A 152 4.29 -5.72 -1.00
N VAL A 153 3.59 -5.39 0.11
CA VAL A 153 4.05 -4.39 1.08
C VAL A 153 4.05 -4.99 2.47
N LEU A 154 5.16 -4.79 3.19
CA LEU A 154 5.32 -5.12 4.60
C LEU A 154 5.11 -3.86 5.43
N LEU A 155 4.33 -3.98 6.48
CA LEU A 155 4.04 -2.92 7.43
C LEU A 155 4.71 -3.26 8.75
N GLY A 156 5.84 -2.62 9.02
CA GLY A 156 6.58 -2.73 10.27
C GLY A 156 5.90 -2.00 11.42
N GLU A 157 6.52 -2.06 12.58
CA GLU A 157 6.02 -1.43 13.80
C GLU A 157 5.77 0.07 13.60
N GLY A 158 4.73 0.59 14.23
CA GLY A 158 4.38 2.01 14.22
C GLY A 158 3.75 2.52 12.93
N CYS A 159 3.57 1.70 11.90
CA CYS A 159 2.91 2.13 10.67
C CYS A 159 1.42 2.39 10.89
N ALA A 160 0.91 3.41 10.19
CA ALA A 160 -0.52 3.63 10.11
C ALA A 160 -1.21 2.47 9.39
N ASP A 161 -2.46 2.23 9.75
CA ASP A 161 -3.29 1.19 9.15
C ASP A 161 -3.58 1.50 7.68
N PRO A 162 -3.26 0.57 6.75
CA PRO A 162 -3.46 0.77 5.31
C PRO A 162 -4.94 0.83 4.89
N TYR A 163 -5.85 0.37 5.74
CA TYR A 163 -7.29 0.37 5.49
C TYR A 163 -8.03 1.54 6.16
N TYR A 164 -7.33 2.49 6.78
CA TYR A 164 -7.96 3.76 7.19
C TYR A 164 -8.37 4.55 5.95
N ARG A 165 -9.52 5.24 6.01
CA ARG A 165 -10.08 6.02 4.88
C ARG A 165 -9.04 6.93 4.21
N LYS A 166 -8.19 7.59 5.01
CA LYS A 166 -7.13 8.47 4.51
C LYS A 166 -6.10 7.70 3.67
N ALA A 167 -5.71 6.49 4.10
CA ALA A 167 -4.80 5.63 3.37
C ALA A 167 -5.46 5.05 2.10
N LEU A 168 -6.70 4.58 2.21
CA LEU A 168 -7.46 4.06 1.08
C LEU A 168 -7.66 5.11 -0.01
N ARG A 169 -7.96 6.37 0.36
CA ARG A 169 -8.04 7.47 -0.61
C ARG A 169 -6.70 7.78 -1.26
N ALA A 170 -5.62 7.90 -0.46
CA ALA A 170 -4.28 8.18 -0.97
C ALA A 170 -3.78 7.06 -1.90
N SER A 171 -4.11 5.81 -1.61
CA SER A 171 -3.81 4.67 -2.47
C SER A 171 -4.74 4.53 -3.67
N MET A 172 -5.85 5.29 -3.73
CA MET A 172 -6.94 5.10 -4.70
C MET A 172 -7.48 3.66 -4.68
N GLY A 173 -7.56 3.02 -3.49
CA GLY A 173 -7.98 1.64 -3.31
C GLY A 173 -6.91 0.60 -3.68
N ASN A 174 -5.71 0.99 -4.10
CA ASN A 174 -4.66 0.03 -4.47
C ASN A 174 -4.16 -0.82 -3.27
N ALA A 175 -4.53 -0.48 -2.04
CA ALA A 175 -4.32 -1.35 -0.88
C ALA A 175 -5.01 -2.73 -1.01
N PHE A 176 -5.96 -2.88 -1.92
CA PHE A 176 -6.62 -4.16 -2.23
C PHE A 176 -5.94 -4.94 -3.35
N SER A 177 -5.03 -4.31 -4.10
CA SER A 177 -4.41 -4.90 -5.30
C SER A 177 -3.12 -5.67 -5.01
N LEU A 178 -2.53 -5.52 -3.82
CA LEU A 178 -1.31 -6.18 -3.39
C LEU A 178 -1.53 -6.93 -2.07
N PRO A 179 -0.81 -8.04 -1.83
CA PRO A 179 -0.75 -8.62 -0.50
C PRO A 179 -0.03 -7.68 0.46
N LEU A 180 -0.67 -7.46 1.62
CA LEU A 180 -0.14 -6.65 2.71
C LEU A 180 0.21 -7.57 3.89
N TYR A 181 1.38 -7.33 4.49
CA TYR A 181 1.93 -8.15 5.56
C TYR A 181 2.22 -7.29 6.79
N VAL A 182 1.96 -7.81 7.99
CA VAL A 182 2.54 -7.26 9.22
C VAL A 182 3.93 -7.84 9.42
N CYS A 183 4.87 -7.00 9.88
CA CYS A 183 6.27 -7.36 9.99
C CYS A 183 6.87 -6.77 11.28
N ASP A 184 7.67 -7.56 11.98
CA ASP A 184 8.51 -7.13 13.08
C ASP A 184 10.00 -7.34 12.74
N ALA A 185 10.90 -6.92 13.62
CA ALA A 185 12.34 -7.08 13.41
C ALA A 185 12.76 -8.56 13.29
N ALA A 186 12.13 -9.45 14.06
CA ALA A 186 12.42 -10.88 14.01
C ALA A 186 12.02 -11.49 12.67
N ALA A 187 10.89 -11.09 12.09
CA ALA A 187 10.44 -11.52 10.77
C ALA A 187 11.42 -11.03 9.68
N LEU A 188 11.89 -9.77 9.73
CA LEU A 188 12.89 -9.26 8.79
C LEU A 188 14.20 -10.06 8.89
N GLN A 189 14.67 -10.37 10.11
CA GLN A 189 15.87 -11.18 10.32
C GLN A 189 15.70 -12.60 9.74
N ALA A 190 14.54 -13.21 9.94
CA ALA A 190 14.23 -14.52 9.37
C ALA A 190 14.18 -14.49 7.83
N LEU A 191 13.66 -13.41 7.23
CA LEU A 191 13.66 -13.23 5.77
C LEU A 191 15.07 -13.05 5.23
N ALA A 192 15.95 -12.29 5.92
CA ALA A 192 17.37 -12.18 5.55
C ALA A 192 18.05 -13.54 5.57
N ALA A 193 17.83 -14.35 6.62
CA ALA A 193 18.39 -15.73 6.72
C ALA A 193 17.87 -16.66 5.60
N ARG A 194 16.70 -16.37 5.02
CA ARG A 194 16.10 -17.10 3.89
C ARG A 194 16.57 -16.59 2.52
N GLY A 195 17.54 -15.67 2.49
CA GLY A 195 18.18 -15.20 1.27
C GLY A 195 17.57 -13.95 0.65
N PHE A 196 16.64 -13.26 1.34
CA PHE A 196 16.16 -11.96 0.90
C PHE A 196 17.26 -10.90 1.08
N GLU A 197 17.46 -10.07 0.05
CA GLU A 197 18.29 -8.88 0.15
C GLU A 197 17.51 -7.76 0.84
N LEU A 198 17.93 -7.36 2.05
CA LEU A 198 17.33 -6.24 2.77
C LEU A 198 18.11 -4.98 2.45
N VAL A 199 17.43 -3.98 1.88
CA VAL A 199 18.02 -2.70 1.46
C VAL A 199 17.37 -1.57 2.25
N ALA A 200 18.12 -0.90 3.12
CA ALA A 200 17.64 0.26 3.86
C ALA A 200 17.84 1.56 3.07
N ALA A 201 16.81 2.37 2.93
CA ALA A 201 16.94 3.76 2.49
C ALA A 201 17.22 4.65 3.70
N THR A 202 18.43 5.17 3.84
CA THR A 202 18.89 5.91 5.01
C THR A 202 20.01 6.90 4.66
N LEU A 203 20.27 7.88 5.52
CA LEU A 203 21.36 8.86 5.38
C LEU A 203 22.57 8.50 6.27
N SER A 204 22.76 7.23 6.61
CA SER A 204 23.89 6.78 7.43
C SER A 204 25.23 6.97 6.72
N ALA A 205 26.31 6.99 7.48
CA ALA A 205 27.68 7.08 6.92
C ALA A 205 28.07 5.84 6.07
N ARG A 206 27.35 4.71 6.21
CA ARG A 206 27.58 3.48 5.42
C ARG A 206 26.75 3.44 4.14
N ALA A 207 25.76 4.34 4.01
CA ALA A 207 24.88 4.34 2.87
C ALA A 207 25.62 4.73 1.58
N GLN A 208 25.34 4.02 0.52
CA GLN A 208 25.87 4.30 -0.82
C GLN A 208 24.87 5.11 -1.64
N PRO A 209 25.33 5.96 -2.56
CA PRO A 209 24.41 6.67 -3.44
C PRO A 209 23.58 5.70 -4.26
N LEU A 210 22.30 5.97 -4.37
CA LEU A 210 21.37 5.17 -5.17
C LEU A 210 21.84 5.16 -6.63
N PRO A 211 22.09 3.99 -7.24
CA PRO A 211 22.60 3.92 -8.60
C PRO A 211 21.50 4.27 -9.60
N LEU A 212 21.58 5.44 -10.22
CA LEU A 212 20.58 5.92 -11.20
C LEU A 212 20.75 5.31 -12.60
N ALA A 213 21.91 4.75 -12.94
CA ALA A 213 22.21 4.28 -14.29
C ALA A 213 22.85 2.88 -14.40
N ALA A 214 23.58 2.40 -13.40
CA ALA A 214 24.47 1.24 -13.52
C ALA A 214 23.81 -0.13 -13.24
N VAL A 215 22.66 -0.17 -12.59
CA VAL A 215 22.03 -1.44 -12.16
C VAL A 215 21.49 -2.27 -13.34
N LYS A 216 21.27 -1.64 -14.49
CA LYS A 216 20.73 -2.35 -15.66
C LYS A 216 21.74 -3.19 -16.42
N SER A 217 23.04 -2.85 -16.37
CA SER A 217 24.04 -3.55 -17.19
C SER A 217 24.70 -4.74 -16.48
N GLU A 218 24.92 -4.66 -15.17
CA GLU A 218 25.58 -5.74 -14.42
C GLU A 218 24.63 -6.91 -14.10
N ALA A 219 23.35 -6.63 -13.83
CA ALA A 219 22.36 -7.66 -13.56
C ALA A 219 22.00 -8.50 -14.81
N LEU A 220 22.11 -7.93 -16.01
CA LEU A 220 21.85 -8.65 -17.28
C LEU A 220 22.97 -9.64 -17.63
N ASN A 221 24.17 -9.46 -17.09
CA ASN A 221 25.34 -10.28 -17.36
C ASN A 221 25.74 -11.21 -16.19
N SER A 222 24.96 -11.19 -15.10
CA SER A 222 25.22 -12.06 -13.94
C SER A 222 24.64 -13.45 -14.17
N GLU A 223 25.48 -14.50 -14.10
CA GLU A 223 25.04 -15.90 -14.09
C GLU A 223 24.29 -16.26 -12.79
N THR A 224 24.31 -15.39 -11.79
CA THR A 224 23.63 -15.60 -10.51
C THR A 224 22.19 -15.11 -10.61
N PRO A 225 21.19 -15.94 -10.30
CA PRO A 225 19.79 -15.49 -10.31
C PRO A 225 19.59 -14.31 -9.36
N PRO A 226 18.80 -13.30 -9.76
CA PRO A 226 18.56 -12.13 -8.92
C PRO A 226 17.84 -12.55 -7.62
N ARG A 227 18.33 -12.05 -6.48
CA ARG A 227 17.77 -12.35 -5.17
C ARG A 227 16.45 -11.57 -4.94
N PRO A 228 15.50 -12.16 -4.21
CA PRO A 228 14.31 -11.43 -3.78
C PRO A 228 14.73 -10.24 -2.90
N LEU A 229 14.17 -9.05 -3.18
CA LEU A 229 14.58 -7.80 -2.56
C LEU A 229 13.47 -7.22 -1.67
N ILE A 230 13.83 -6.71 -0.50
CA ILE A 230 12.96 -5.91 0.36
C ILE A 230 13.59 -4.53 0.55
N LEU A 231 12.96 -3.49 -0.03
CA LEU A 231 13.33 -2.10 0.21
C LEU A 231 12.65 -1.62 1.50
N ILE A 232 13.44 -1.12 2.45
CA ILE A 232 12.94 -0.67 3.76
C ILE A 232 13.03 0.85 3.84
N LEU A 233 11.90 1.49 4.11
CA LEU A 233 11.75 2.92 4.31
C LEU A 233 11.37 3.22 5.77
N GLY A 234 12.02 4.19 6.36
CA GLY A 234 11.77 4.63 7.73
C GLY A 234 10.85 5.84 7.85
N ASN A 235 10.64 6.27 9.09
CA ASN A 235 9.92 7.48 9.44
C ASN A 235 10.63 8.74 8.90
N GLU A 236 9.85 9.75 8.54
CA GLU A 236 10.36 11.01 7.96
C GLU A 236 11.24 11.81 8.93
N GLY A 237 10.97 11.75 10.23
CA GLY A 237 11.70 12.53 11.25
C GLY A 237 12.83 11.73 11.90
N PHE A 238 12.64 10.45 12.15
CA PHE A 238 13.58 9.63 12.92
C PHE A 238 14.35 8.60 12.07
N GLY A 239 13.97 8.43 10.81
CA GLY A 239 14.58 7.43 9.92
C GLY A 239 14.26 6.00 10.35
N LEU A 240 15.21 5.10 10.11
CA LEU A 240 15.14 3.69 10.52
C LEU A 240 15.87 3.49 11.86
N PRO A 241 15.32 2.68 12.79
CA PRO A 241 16.03 2.27 14.00
C PRO A 241 17.36 1.56 13.69
N ALA A 242 18.35 1.72 14.56
CA ALA A 242 19.66 1.09 14.37
C ALA A 242 19.58 -0.45 14.28
N GLU A 243 18.67 -1.06 15.02
CA GLU A 243 18.41 -2.50 14.99
C GLU A 243 17.91 -2.98 13.63
N ILE A 244 17.11 -2.15 12.91
CA ILE A 244 16.62 -2.48 11.56
C ILE A 244 17.72 -2.28 10.53
N THR A 245 18.50 -1.19 10.62
CA THR A 245 19.62 -0.99 9.69
C THR A 245 20.72 -2.03 9.86
N ALA A 246 20.92 -2.55 11.07
CA ALA A 246 21.92 -3.58 11.36
C ALA A 246 21.65 -4.93 10.68
N ILE A 247 20.38 -5.28 10.41
CA ILE A 247 20.01 -6.51 9.71
C ILE A 247 20.00 -6.33 8.18
N CYS A 248 20.11 -5.10 7.69
CA CYS A 248 20.15 -4.84 6.26
C CYS A 248 21.52 -5.16 5.67
N SER A 249 21.52 -5.84 4.51
CA SER A 249 22.74 -6.17 3.77
C SER A 249 23.33 -4.98 3.04
N ARG A 250 22.48 -3.96 2.75
CA ARG A 250 22.87 -2.76 2.02
C ARG A 250 22.08 -1.54 2.52
N GLU A 251 22.74 -0.39 2.51
CA GLU A 251 22.16 0.91 2.81
C GLU A 251 22.34 1.83 1.60
N VAL A 252 21.27 2.53 1.22
CA VAL A 252 21.29 3.45 0.06
C VAL A 252 20.72 4.81 0.43
N TYR A 253 21.19 5.85 -0.25
CA TYR A 253 20.64 7.20 -0.14
C TYR A 253 20.43 7.84 -1.52
N ILE A 254 19.51 8.78 -1.59
CA ILE A 254 19.29 9.61 -2.79
C ILE A 254 20.25 10.80 -2.67
N PRO A 255 21.19 11.01 -3.63
CA PRO A 255 22.02 12.22 -3.64
C PRO A 255 21.14 13.46 -3.75
N MET A 256 21.32 14.42 -2.85
CA MET A 256 20.55 15.65 -2.77
C MET A 256 21.46 16.88 -2.89
N SER A 257 20.89 18.01 -3.28
CA SER A 257 21.60 19.30 -3.28
C SER A 257 21.96 19.74 -1.87
N THR A 258 23.03 20.51 -1.74
CA THR A 258 23.48 21.07 -0.46
C THR A 258 22.36 21.91 0.20
N GLY A 259 22.13 21.71 1.48
CA GLY A 259 21.10 22.44 2.25
C GLY A 259 19.71 21.79 2.25
N VAL A 260 19.56 20.60 1.67
CA VAL A 260 18.33 19.79 1.78
C VAL A 260 18.65 18.56 2.62
N ASP A 261 18.01 18.44 3.79
CA ASP A 261 18.30 17.37 4.74
C ASP A 261 17.52 16.06 4.44
N SER A 262 16.33 16.16 3.85
CA SER A 262 15.49 14.99 3.54
C SER A 262 14.44 15.28 2.47
N LEU A 263 13.89 14.23 1.88
CA LEU A 263 12.70 14.26 1.03
C LEU A 263 11.51 13.65 1.81
N ASN A 264 10.31 14.06 1.43
CA ASN A 264 9.10 13.35 1.90
C ASN A 264 9.25 11.84 1.59
N VAL A 265 8.82 10.97 2.51
CA VAL A 265 9.01 9.51 2.41
C VAL A 265 8.38 8.92 1.15
N VAL A 266 7.26 9.49 0.66
CA VAL A 266 6.60 9.02 -0.58
C VAL A 266 7.48 9.31 -1.79
N VAL A 267 8.09 10.50 -1.84
CA VAL A 267 8.99 10.90 -2.92
C VAL A 267 10.25 10.04 -2.89
N ALA A 268 10.91 9.95 -1.73
CA ALA A 268 12.11 9.14 -1.54
C ALA A 268 11.85 7.66 -1.87
N GLY A 269 10.76 7.10 -1.33
CA GLY A 269 10.35 5.73 -1.58
C GLY A 269 10.06 5.45 -3.05
N SER A 270 9.39 6.36 -3.75
CA SER A 270 9.10 6.21 -5.18
C SER A 270 10.36 6.21 -6.04
N ILE A 271 11.32 7.08 -5.73
CA ILE A 271 12.63 7.12 -6.41
C ILE A 271 13.40 5.81 -6.15
N CYS A 272 13.48 5.36 -4.90
CA CYS A 272 14.16 4.12 -4.54
C CYS A 272 13.51 2.91 -5.20
N MET A 273 12.17 2.82 -5.19
CA MET A 273 11.44 1.74 -5.87
C MET A 273 11.68 1.76 -7.39
N TYR A 274 11.66 2.93 -8.02
CA TYR A 274 11.93 3.04 -9.45
C TYR A 274 13.33 2.53 -9.82
N ALA A 275 14.33 2.84 -8.98
CA ALA A 275 15.70 2.43 -9.21
C ALA A 275 15.96 0.95 -8.90
N LEU A 276 15.32 0.39 -7.86
CA LEU A 276 15.65 -0.93 -7.32
C LEU A 276 14.62 -2.02 -7.65
N ILE A 277 13.33 -1.68 -7.77
CA ILE A 277 12.24 -2.64 -7.96
C ILE A 277 11.86 -2.73 -9.45
N ARG A 278 11.76 -1.59 -10.12
CA ARG A 278 11.44 -1.57 -11.54
C ARG A 278 12.66 -1.98 -12.36
N ARG A 279 12.78 -3.24 -12.63
CA ARG A 279 13.78 -3.82 -13.52
C ARG A 279 13.17 -4.23 -14.86
#